data_944be8a09937c25ece33d0d3b60c4485
#
_entry.id   944be8a09937c25ece33d0d3b60c4485
#
_cell.length_a   1.000
_cell.length_b   1.000
_cell.length_c   1.000
_cell.angle_alpha   90.00
_cell.angle_beta   90.00
_cell.angle_gamma   90.00
#
_symmetry.space_group_name_H-M   'P 1'
#
loop_
_entity.id
_entity.type
_entity.pdbx_description
1 polymer ?
#
loop_
_entity_poly.entity_id
_entity_poly.type
_entity_poly.pdbx_seq_one_letter_code
_entity_poly.pdbx_strand_id
1 'polypeptide(L)'
;MITITNKTDCGGCGACASRCVTSCITMAPDEEGFNYPLVDTDKCIHCGLCERVCPLLHKPQPHEILAVIGCKNKNEAVRFVSSSGGFFSLAAEKILGRQGTVFGAAFDDNWHVRHIAVTSVNAMNKLRGSKYVQSDISTTYQDAEKLLQAGHTVLFSGTPCQIGGLKGYLRKDYERLYTIDVVCHGVPSPKVYQKRLDEVTELSSSTVIKVNFRDKTPGWKRFNIVFQTENHIFATHKRRGPYMRLFLNNVSTRPSCSDCAFNNKHSLADLTIADYWGVNKHFPLFDDDKGVTLVLVNTEKGAGLFADCQSELECQQTDFKRGAEYNAALSKKMTPHPSRQLFFAELDHKSLSALANEILGTAEN
;
A
#
# COMPACT_ATOMS: atom_id res chain seq x y z
N MET A 1 -0.86 -22.59 17.46
CA MET A 1 -1.40 -21.23 17.77
C MET A 1 -0.35 -20.22 17.39
N ILE A 2 -0.71 -19.24 16.58
CA ILE A 2 0.26 -18.22 16.12
C ILE A 2 0.79 -17.40 17.29
N THR A 3 2.11 -17.29 17.35
CA THR A 3 2.82 -16.50 18.36
C THR A 3 3.93 -15.72 17.67
N ILE A 4 4.00 -14.41 17.91
CA ILE A 4 5.02 -13.54 17.32
C ILE A 4 6.03 -13.21 18.41
N THR A 5 7.16 -13.88 18.38
CA THR A 5 8.28 -13.63 19.32
C THR A 5 9.21 -12.55 18.79
N ASN A 6 9.41 -12.49 17.47
CA ASN A 6 10.17 -11.45 16.81
C ASN A 6 9.24 -10.63 15.92
N LYS A 7 9.21 -9.32 16.11
CA LYS A 7 8.35 -8.39 15.34
C LYS A 7 8.65 -8.39 13.84
N THR A 8 9.83 -8.80 13.41
CA THR A 8 10.17 -8.99 11.99
C THR A 8 9.39 -10.12 11.33
N ASP A 9 8.87 -11.09 12.09
CA ASP A 9 8.21 -12.28 11.59
C ASP A 9 6.72 -12.07 11.31
N CYS A 10 6.21 -10.83 11.44
CA CYS A 10 4.82 -10.52 11.20
C CYS A 10 4.63 -9.28 10.31
N GLY A 11 4.07 -9.48 9.11
CA GLY A 11 3.73 -8.38 8.19
C GLY A 11 2.46 -7.59 8.54
N GLY A 12 1.72 -8.01 9.57
CA GLY A 12 0.45 -7.37 9.96
C GLY A 12 -0.67 -7.53 8.93
N CYS A 13 -0.64 -8.60 8.12
CA CYS A 13 -1.60 -8.81 7.03
C CYS A 13 -3.01 -9.24 7.51
N GLY A 14 -3.19 -9.60 8.78
CA GLY A 14 -4.50 -9.96 9.36
C GLY A 14 -5.07 -11.33 8.96
N ALA A 15 -4.40 -12.14 8.12
CA ALA A 15 -4.92 -13.42 7.64
C ALA A 15 -5.24 -14.40 8.80
N CYS A 16 -4.39 -14.44 9.82
CA CYS A 16 -4.58 -15.31 11.00
C CYS A 16 -5.84 -14.93 11.80
N ALA A 17 -6.07 -13.65 12.04
CA ALA A 17 -7.27 -13.14 12.71
C ALA A 17 -8.53 -13.39 11.88
N SER A 18 -8.47 -13.06 10.57
CA SER A 18 -9.59 -13.27 9.63
C SER A 18 -10.01 -14.73 9.52
N ARG A 19 -9.09 -15.69 9.67
CA ARG A 19 -9.37 -17.14 9.54
C ARG A 19 -9.69 -17.83 10.86
N CYS A 20 -9.61 -17.15 11.98
CA CYS A 20 -9.87 -17.74 13.29
C CYS A 20 -11.35 -18.09 13.46
N VAL A 21 -11.68 -19.39 13.54
CA VAL A 21 -13.07 -19.87 13.61
C VAL A 21 -13.76 -19.55 14.92
N THR A 22 -12.99 -19.36 16.00
CA THR A 22 -13.51 -18.97 17.34
C THR A 22 -13.36 -17.47 17.59
N SER A 23 -12.86 -16.71 16.60
CA SER A 23 -12.59 -15.27 16.74
C SER A 23 -11.72 -14.91 17.96
N CYS A 24 -10.84 -15.85 18.37
CA CYS A 24 -9.94 -15.65 19.52
C CYS A 24 -8.68 -14.84 19.18
N ILE A 25 -8.51 -14.41 17.93
CA ILE A 25 -7.35 -13.62 17.49
C ILE A 25 -7.82 -12.21 17.13
N THR A 26 -7.28 -11.23 17.84
CA THR A 26 -7.46 -9.80 17.51
C THR A 26 -6.14 -9.22 17.02
N MET A 27 -6.21 -8.25 16.09
CA MET A 27 -5.04 -7.48 15.69
C MET A 27 -4.95 -6.25 16.58
N ALA A 28 -3.98 -6.23 17.50
CA ALA A 28 -3.79 -5.16 18.47
C ALA A 28 -2.49 -4.37 18.20
N PRO A 29 -2.50 -3.03 18.40
CA PRO A 29 -1.30 -2.22 18.21
C PRO A 29 -0.29 -2.48 19.35
N ASP A 30 0.97 -2.51 18.97
CA ASP A 30 2.08 -2.47 19.92
C ASP A 30 2.44 -1.02 20.29
N GLU A 31 3.50 -0.83 21.07
CA GLU A 31 4.01 0.47 21.52
C GLU A 31 4.41 1.39 20.35
N GLU A 32 4.79 0.82 19.21
CA GLU A 32 5.11 1.56 17.99
C GLU A 32 3.87 1.85 17.11
N GLY A 33 2.70 1.31 17.47
CA GLY A 33 1.42 1.47 16.76
C GLY A 33 1.21 0.50 15.61
N PHE A 34 1.99 -0.59 15.50
CA PHE A 34 1.79 -1.64 14.50
C PHE A 34 0.93 -2.77 15.06
N ASN A 35 -0.07 -3.19 14.30
CA ASN A 35 -0.93 -4.29 14.71
C ASN A 35 -0.23 -5.64 14.62
N TYR A 36 -0.30 -6.41 15.72
CA TYR A 36 0.13 -7.80 15.82
C TYR A 36 -1.02 -8.68 16.34
N PRO A 37 -1.02 -10.00 16.01
CA PRO A 37 -2.04 -10.90 16.52
C PRO A 37 -1.90 -11.09 18.04
N LEU A 38 -2.96 -10.80 18.76
CA LEU A 38 -3.15 -11.11 20.17
C LEU A 38 -4.15 -12.27 20.29
N VAL A 39 -3.77 -13.37 20.93
CA VAL A 39 -4.59 -14.58 21.02
C VAL A 39 -5.18 -14.72 22.42
N ASP A 40 -6.51 -14.78 22.49
CA ASP A 40 -7.24 -15.20 23.68
C ASP A 40 -7.12 -16.73 23.82
N THR A 41 -6.25 -17.17 24.73
CA THR A 41 -5.93 -18.59 24.92
C THR A 41 -7.11 -19.40 25.44
N ASP A 42 -8.03 -18.77 26.18
CA ASP A 42 -9.19 -19.46 26.78
C ASP A 42 -10.24 -19.83 25.71
N LYS A 43 -10.29 -19.05 24.61
CA LYS A 43 -11.15 -19.32 23.44
C LYS A 43 -10.47 -20.14 22.35
N CYS A 44 -9.15 -20.33 22.43
CA CYS A 44 -8.38 -21.02 21.41
C CYS A 44 -8.54 -22.54 21.47
N ILE A 45 -9.07 -23.13 20.41
CA ILE A 45 -9.22 -24.61 20.29
C ILE A 45 -8.01 -25.29 19.68
N HIS A 46 -6.88 -24.64 19.54
CA HIS A 46 -5.61 -25.15 19.02
C HIS A 46 -5.68 -25.83 17.63
N CYS A 47 -6.60 -25.40 16.74
CA CYS A 47 -6.81 -25.98 15.41
C CYS A 47 -5.67 -25.74 14.40
N GLY A 48 -4.73 -24.84 14.68
CA GLY A 48 -3.58 -24.51 13.83
C GLY A 48 -3.90 -23.72 12.55
N LEU A 49 -5.16 -23.32 12.32
CA LEU A 49 -5.54 -22.59 11.09
C LEU A 49 -4.78 -21.27 10.92
N CYS A 50 -4.57 -20.53 12.00
CA CYS A 50 -3.85 -19.25 11.99
C CYS A 50 -2.41 -19.36 11.49
N GLU A 51 -1.73 -20.47 11.78
CA GLU A 51 -0.38 -20.76 11.28
C GLU A 51 -0.43 -21.17 9.80
N ARG A 52 -1.37 -22.06 9.45
CA ARG A 52 -1.54 -22.55 8.06
C ARG A 52 -1.84 -21.45 7.04
N VAL A 53 -2.52 -20.39 7.44
CA VAL A 53 -2.82 -19.25 6.54
C VAL A 53 -1.77 -18.16 6.57
N CYS A 54 -0.76 -18.26 7.44
CA CYS A 54 0.28 -17.24 7.54
C CYS A 54 1.22 -17.32 6.33
N PRO A 55 1.27 -16.27 5.47
CA PRO A 55 2.08 -16.30 4.27
C PRO A 55 3.58 -16.15 4.55
N LEU A 56 3.97 -15.85 5.79
CA LEU A 56 5.38 -15.81 6.20
C LEU A 56 5.86 -17.17 6.71
N LEU A 57 4.97 -17.96 7.34
CA LEU A 57 5.27 -19.35 7.75
C LEU A 57 5.18 -20.32 6.55
N HIS A 58 4.24 -20.10 5.66
CA HIS A 58 4.01 -20.89 4.45
C HIS A 58 4.12 -20.00 3.22
N LYS A 59 5.38 -19.69 2.83
CA LYS A 59 5.67 -18.81 1.71
C LYS A 59 5.19 -19.43 0.41
N PRO A 60 4.17 -18.85 -0.26
CA PRO A 60 3.78 -19.32 -1.58
C PRO A 60 4.86 -18.98 -2.61
N GLN A 61 4.88 -19.75 -3.71
CA GLN A 61 5.80 -19.47 -4.80
C GLN A 61 5.36 -18.18 -5.53
N PRO A 62 6.28 -17.24 -5.77
CA PRO A 62 5.97 -16.03 -6.53
C PRO A 62 5.71 -16.37 -7.99
N HIS A 63 4.95 -15.50 -8.65
CA HIS A 63 4.76 -15.57 -10.09
C HIS A 63 6.01 -15.10 -10.85
N GLU A 64 6.21 -15.66 -12.03
CA GLU A 64 7.17 -15.12 -13.00
C GLU A 64 6.59 -13.88 -13.68
N ILE A 65 7.44 -12.92 -14.01
CA ILE A 65 7.03 -11.71 -14.70
C ILE A 65 6.92 -12.02 -16.20
N LEU A 66 5.71 -11.99 -16.74
CA LEU A 66 5.42 -12.26 -18.15
C LEU A 66 5.71 -11.06 -19.05
N ALA A 67 5.42 -9.83 -18.56
CA ALA A 67 5.67 -8.60 -19.29
C ALA A 67 5.90 -7.42 -18.34
N VAL A 68 6.61 -6.39 -18.83
CA VAL A 68 6.86 -5.14 -18.12
C VAL A 68 6.53 -3.98 -19.04
N ILE A 69 5.63 -3.10 -18.61
CA ILE A 69 5.05 -2.06 -19.46
C ILE A 69 4.97 -0.74 -18.69
N GLY A 70 5.49 0.34 -19.27
CA GLY A 70 5.17 1.70 -18.84
C GLY A 70 3.86 2.13 -19.46
N CYS A 71 2.93 2.70 -18.70
CA CYS A 71 1.65 3.17 -19.25
C CYS A 71 1.12 4.44 -18.61
N LYS A 72 0.35 5.19 -19.40
CA LYS A 72 -0.39 6.39 -18.99
C LYS A 72 -1.83 6.29 -19.49
N ASN A 73 -2.75 6.63 -18.60
CA ASN A 73 -4.17 6.76 -18.97
C ASN A 73 -4.36 7.96 -19.91
N LYS A 74 -5.03 7.74 -21.04
CA LYS A 74 -5.36 8.81 -22.01
C LYS A 74 -6.31 9.85 -21.43
N ASN A 75 -7.13 9.48 -20.43
CA ASN A 75 -7.95 10.44 -19.69
C ASN A 75 -7.06 11.20 -18.67
N GLU A 76 -6.66 12.42 -19.04
CA GLU A 76 -5.78 13.27 -18.22
C GLU A 76 -6.39 13.62 -16.86
N ALA A 77 -7.70 13.77 -16.74
CA ALA A 77 -8.37 14.07 -15.47
C ALA A 77 -8.23 12.88 -14.48
N VAL A 78 -8.45 11.65 -14.96
CA VAL A 78 -8.21 10.42 -14.16
C VAL A 78 -6.74 10.29 -13.79
N ARG A 79 -5.85 10.56 -14.75
CA ARG A 79 -4.41 10.51 -14.55
C ARG A 79 -3.94 11.53 -13.50
N PHE A 80 -4.48 12.75 -13.53
CA PHE A 80 -4.13 13.82 -12.58
C PHE A 80 -4.45 13.45 -11.13
N VAL A 81 -5.63 12.88 -10.87
CA VAL A 81 -6.04 12.48 -9.52
C VAL A 81 -5.49 11.12 -9.08
N SER A 82 -4.78 10.42 -9.95
CA SER A 82 -4.08 9.17 -9.62
C SER A 82 -2.66 9.45 -9.13
N SER A 83 -2.08 8.55 -8.33
CA SER A 83 -0.69 8.68 -7.82
C SER A 83 0.35 8.69 -8.94
N SER A 84 0.12 7.93 -10.00
CA SER A 84 1.03 7.74 -11.13
C SER A 84 0.28 7.91 -12.46
N GLY A 85 0.45 6.99 -13.40
CA GLY A 85 -0.16 7.02 -14.73
C GLY A 85 -1.65 6.69 -14.80
N GLY A 86 -2.30 6.27 -13.70
CA GLY A 86 -3.75 6.05 -13.65
C GLY A 86 -4.23 4.66 -14.04
N PHE A 87 -3.34 3.66 -14.16
CA PHE A 87 -3.69 2.28 -14.51
C PHE A 87 -4.68 1.64 -13.53
N PHE A 88 -4.47 1.78 -12.21
CA PHE A 88 -5.37 1.19 -11.20
C PHE A 88 -6.82 1.64 -11.40
N SER A 89 -7.04 2.93 -11.65
CA SER A 89 -8.39 3.47 -11.87
C SER A 89 -9.09 2.78 -13.03
N LEU A 90 -8.37 2.60 -14.14
CA LEU A 90 -8.93 1.96 -15.33
C LEU A 90 -9.20 0.48 -15.12
N ALA A 91 -8.28 -0.27 -14.51
CA ALA A 91 -8.49 -1.68 -14.15
C ALA A 91 -9.69 -1.86 -13.21
N ALA A 92 -9.83 -0.99 -12.20
CA ALA A 92 -10.99 -0.98 -11.31
C ALA A 92 -12.30 -0.68 -12.07
N GLU A 93 -12.31 0.30 -12.97
CA GLU A 93 -13.48 0.61 -13.82
C GLU A 93 -13.91 -0.57 -14.69
N LYS A 94 -12.95 -1.36 -15.25
CA LYS A 94 -13.28 -2.59 -16.01
C LYS A 94 -13.97 -3.64 -15.15
N ILE A 95 -13.53 -3.83 -13.90
CA ILE A 95 -14.15 -4.76 -12.97
C ILE A 95 -15.54 -4.28 -12.52
N LEU A 96 -15.67 -2.99 -12.19
CA LEU A 96 -16.96 -2.40 -11.82
C LEU A 96 -17.97 -2.43 -12.96
N GLY A 97 -17.51 -2.20 -14.22
CA GLY A 97 -18.35 -2.34 -15.42
C GLY A 97 -18.91 -3.75 -15.66
N ARG A 98 -18.28 -4.78 -15.08
CA ARG A 98 -18.75 -6.16 -15.04
C ARG A 98 -19.58 -6.48 -13.80
N GLN A 99 -20.09 -5.47 -13.10
CA GLN A 99 -20.82 -5.62 -11.82
C GLN A 99 -19.98 -6.29 -10.72
N GLY A 100 -18.64 -6.16 -10.81
CA GLY A 100 -17.72 -6.67 -9.81
C GLY A 100 -17.58 -5.74 -8.62
N THR A 101 -16.82 -6.21 -7.62
CA THR A 101 -16.46 -5.45 -6.42
C THR A 101 -14.96 -5.20 -6.38
N VAL A 102 -14.57 -3.98 -6.02
CA VAL A 102 -13.15 -3.59 -5.89
C VAL A 102 -12.82 -3.32 -4.43
N PHE A 103 -11.79 -3.99 -3.92
CA PHE A 103 -11.25 -3.77 -2.58
C PHE A 103 -9.94 -2.97 -2.66
N GLY A 104 -9.76 -2.04 -1.75
CA GLY A 104 -8.52 -1.27 -1.66
C GLY A 104 -8.49 -0.35 -0.43
N ALA A 105 -7.35 0.27 -0.21
CA ALA A 105 -7.12 1.15 0.91
C ALA A 105 -7.84 2.50 0.72
N ALA A 106 -8.56 2.96 1.74
CA ALA A 106 -9.25 4.24 1.80
C ALA A 106 -9.04 4.90 3.15
N PHE A 107 -9.27 6.21 3.24
CA PHE A 107 -9.44 6.90 4.51
C PHE A 107 -10.86 6.69 5.02
N ASP A 108 -11.01 6.50 6.34
CA ASP A 108 -12.29 6.65 7.02
C ASP A 108 -12.55 8.12 7.44
N ASP A 109 -13.65 8.37 8.12
CA ASP A 109 -14.06 9.73 8.52
C ASP A 109 -13.10 10.37 9.54
N ASN A 110 -12.26 9.58 10.21
CA ASN A 110 -11.22 10.01 11.12
C ASN A 110 -9.81 10.01 10.50
N TRP A 111 -9.73 9.87 9.19
CA TRP A 111 -8.48 9.79 8.42
C TRP A 111 -7.62 8.55 8.70
N HIS A 112 -8.11 7.53 9.41
CA HIS A 112 -7.43 6.25 9.51
C HIS A 112 -7.50 5.51 8.17
N VAL A 113 -6.46 4.73 7.88
CA VAL A 113 -6.42 3.98 6.62
C VAL A 113 -6.90 2.55 6.84
N ARG A 114 -7.94 2.17 6.10
CA ARG A 114 -8.50 0.81 6.12
C ARG A 114 -8.83 0.32 4.72
N HIS A 115 -8.90 -0.99 4.53
CA HIS A 115 -9.46 -1.57 3.31
C HIS A 115 -10.99 -1.49 3.35
N ILE A 116 -11.56 -1.14 2.20
CA ILE A 116 -13.01 -1.11 1.99
C ILE A 116 -13.36 -1.78 0.66
N ALA A 117 -14.61 -2.21 0.52
CA ALA A 117 -15.22 -2.66 -0.72
C ALA A 117 -15.97 -1.52 -1.40
N VAL A 118 -15.88 -1.41 -2.72
CA VAL A 118 -16.66 -0.47 -3.52
C VAL A 118 -17.27 -1.18 -4.73
N THR A 119 -18.48 -0.77 -5.12
CA THR A 119 -19.26 -1.35 -6.23
C THR A 119 -19.63 -0.33 -7.31
N SER A 120 -19.15 0.90 -7.20
CA SER A 120 -19.41 1.96 -8.18
C SER A 120 -18.16 2.78 -8.47
N VAL A 121 -18.11 3.35 -9.69
CA VAL A 121 -17.00 4.23 -10.13
C VAL A 121 -16.89 5.47 -9.24
N ASN A 122 -18.01 6.02 -8.75
CA ASN A 122 -17.98 7.15 -7.84
C ASN A 122 -17.34 6.78 -6.49
N ALA A 123 -17.72 5.64 -5.90
CA ALA A 123 -17.13 5.15 -4.66
C ALA A 123 -15.64 4.78 -4.81
N MET A 124 -15.21 4.34 -5.99
CA MET A 124 -13.80 4.01 -6.31
C MET A 124 -12.87 5.21 -6.13
N ASN A 125 -13.37 6.46 -6.18
CA ASN A 125 -12.55 7.64 -5.90
C ASN A 125 -11.89 7.60 -4.51
N LYS A 126 -12.52 6.94 -3.52
CA LYS A 126 -11.95 6.74 -2.18
C LYS A 126 -10.69 5.87 -2.19
N LEU A 127 -10.55 4.98 -3.18
CA LEU A 127 -9.41 4.07 -3.33
C LEU A 127 -8.23 4.73 -4.05
N ARG A 128 -8.47 5.80 -4.81
CA ARG A 128 -7.42 6.51 -5.56
C ARG A 128 -6.41 7.16 -4.63
N GLY A 129 -5.19 7.26 -5.10
CA GLY A 129 -4.10 7.90 -4.36
C GLY A 129 -3.44 6.97 -3.34
N SER A 130 -2.12 7.01 -3.28
CA SER A 130 -1.34 6.26 -2.28
C SER A 130 -1.64 6.80 -0.88
N LYS A 131 -1.80 5.89 0.09
CA LYS A 131 -1.89 6.19 1.50
C LYS A 131 -0.64 5.62 2.15
N TYR A 132 0.32 6.48 2.49
CA TYR A 132 1.56 6.04 3.12
C TYR A 132 1.35 5.81 4.62
N VAL A 133 0.48 4.85 4.93
CA VAL A 133 0.16 4.35 6.28
C VAL A 133 -0.20 2.87 6.14
N GLN A 134 0.11 2.03 7.13
CA GLN A 134 -0.37 0.66 7.13
C GLN A 134 -1.90 0.65 7.24
N SER A 135 -2.58 0.05 6.25
CA SER A 135 -4.04 -0.05 6.27
C SER A 135 -4.50 -1.28 7.06
N ASP A 136 -5.61 -1.12 7.79
CA ASP A 136 -6.30 -2.23 8.42
C ASP A 136 -7.12 -3.01 7.39
N ILE A 137 -6.95 -4.33 7.37
CA ILE A 137 -7.70 -5.24 6.50
C ILE A 137 -9.12 -5.50 7.02
N SER A 138 -9.32 -5.46 8.34
CA SER A 138 -10.61 -5.74 8.98
C SER A 138 -11.23 -7.04 8.46
N THR A 139 -12.49 -7.02 7.98
CA THR A 139 -13.24 -8.17 7.46
C THR A 139 -13.09 -8.40 5.95
N THR A 140 -12.29 -7.60 5.25
CA THR A 140 -12.31 -7.58 3.78
C THR A 140 -11.89 -8.90 3.12
N TYR A 141 -11.11 -9.75 3.79
CA TYR A 141 -10.82 -11.09 3.27
C TYR A 141 -12.04 -12.00 3.30
N GLN A 142 -12.80 -11.98 4.41
CA GLN A 142 -14.05 -12.73 4.54
C GLN A 142 -15.09 -12.23 3.53
N ASP A 143 -15.20 -10.92 3.34
CA ASP A 143 -16.16 -10.31 2.41
C ASP A 143 -15.80 -10.65 0.96
N ALA A 144 -14.51 -10.60 0.61
CA ALA A 144 -14.04 -11.04 -0.70
C ALA A 144 -14.33 -12.55 -0.94
N GLU A 145 -14.08 -13.42 0.06
CA GLU A 145 -14.39 -14.85 -0.04
C GLU A 145 -15.88 -15.10 -0.29
N LYS A 146 -16.78 -14.44 0.47
CA LYS A 146 -18.23 -14.55 0.31
C LYS A 146 -18.68 -14.16 -1.10
N LEU A 147 -18.18 -13.04 -1.63
CA LEU A 147 -18.48 -12.59 -2.99
C LEU A 147 -17.99 -13.59 -4.04
N LEU A 148 -16.78 -14.10 -3.90
CA LEU A 148 -16.21 -15.09 -4.81
C LEU A 148 -16.99 -16.43 -4.79
N GLN A 149 -17.44 -16.88 -3.60
CA GLN A 149 -18.28 -18.07 -3.45
C GLN A 149 -19.66 -17.88 -4.09
N ALA A 150 -20.20 -16.66 -4.07
CA ALA A 150 -21.42 -16.29 -4.74
C ALA A 150 -21.26 -16.07 -6.27
N GLY A 151 -20.04 -16.27 -6.81
CA GLY A 151 -19.77 -16.14 -8.24
C GLY A 151 -19.53 -14.70 -8.73
N HIS A 152 -19.37 -13.73 -7.82
CA HIS A 152 -19.05 -12.36 -8.20
C HIS A 152 -17.58 -12.19 -8.60
N THR A 153 -17.32 -11.24 -9.49
CA THR A 153 -15.95 -10.82 -9.83
C THR A 153 -15.41 -9.86 -8.78
N VAL A 154 -14.20 -10.12 -8.30
CA VAL A 154 -13.53 -9.33 -7.28
C VAL A 154 -12.17 -8.86 -7.79
N LEU A 155 -11.87 -7.58 -7.64
CA LEU A 155 -10.52 -7.03 -7.70
C LEU A 155 -10.07 -6.67 -6.28
N PHE A 156 -8.99 -7.27 -5.80
CA PHE A 156 -8.40 -6.92 -4.52
C PHE A 156 -7.04 -6.25 -4.73
N SER A 157 -6.88 -5.01 -4.26
CA SER A 157 -5.61 -4.29 -4.32
C SER A 157 -5.04 -4.08 -2.92
N GLY A 158 -3.71 -4.14 -2.79
CA GLY A 158 -3.05 -3.96 -1.51
C GLY A 158 -1.53 -3.92 -1.61
N THR A 159 -0.85 -3.95 -0.48
CA THR A 159 0.59 -4.21 -0.44
C THR A 159 0.86 -5.70 -0.71
N PRO A 160 2.08 -6.08 -1.14
CA PRO A 160 2.38 -7.48 -1.44
C PRO A 160 2.12 -8.44 -0.28
N CYS A 161 2.41 -8.02 0.96
CA CYS A 161 2.11 -8.83 2.15
C CYS A 161 0.59 -8.98 2.41
N GLN A 162 -0.23 -7.99 2.03
CA GLN A 162 -1.69 -8.09 2.13
C GLN A 162 -2.25 -9.02 1.04
N ILE A 163 -1.71 -8.98 -0.17
CA ILE A 163 -2.06 -9.98 -1.20
C ILE A 163 -1.63 -11.38 -0.77
N GLY A 164 -0.44 -11.52 -0.19
CA GLY A 164 0.00 -12.78 0.41
C GLY A 164 -0.95 -13.27 1.51
N GLY A 165 -1.41 -12.36 2.37
CA GLY A 165 -2.42 -12.64 3.40
C GLY A 165 -3.76 -13.08 2.83
N LEU A 166 -4.27 -12.42 1.78
CA LEU A 166 -5.49 -12.82 1.08
C LEU A 166 -5.36 -14.23 0.48
N LYS A 167 -4.28 -14.51 -0.24
CA LYS A 167 -4.01 -15.82 -0.85
C LYS A 167 -3.91 -16.91 0.22
N GLY A 168 -3.17 -16.64 1.32
CA GLY A 168 -3.07 -17.54 2.46
C GLY A 168 -4.43 -17.79 3.14
N TYR A 169 -5.25 -16.75 3.31
CA TYR A 169 -6.60 -16.84 3.84
C TYR A 169 -7.51 -17.71 2.96
N LEU A 170 -7.55 -17.47 1.65
CA LEU A 170 -8.43 -18.17 0.70
C LEU A 170 -8.04 -19.63 0.48
N ARG A 171 -6.74 -19.97 0.53
CA ARG A 171 -6.18 -21.33 0.40
C ARG A 171 -6.56 -22.07 -0.90
N LYS A 172 -7.13 -21.36 -1.86
CA LYS A 172 -7.43 -21.85 -3.21
C LYS A 172 -7.46 -20.69 -4.18
N ASP A 173 -7.28 -20.99 -5.44
CA ASP A 173 -7.44 -20.00 -6.49
C ASP A 173 -8.91 -19.86 -6.88
N TYR A 174 -9.28 -18.64 -7.22
CA TYR A 174 -10.59 -18.29 -7.77
C TYR A 174 -10.38 -17.64 -9.14
N GLU A 175 -11.06 -18.14 -10.15
CA GLU A 175 -10.99 -17.62 -11.52
C GLU A 175 -11.40 -16.15 -11.57
N ARG A 176 -12.43 -15.77 -10.80
CA ARG A 176 -12.99 -14.41 -10.74
C ARG A 176 -12.31 -13.47 -9.75
N LEU A 177 -11.21 -13.89 -9.13
CA LEU A 177 -10.38 -13.03 -8.28
C LEU A 177 -9.24 -12.45 -9.10
N TYR A 178 -9.22 -11.14 -9.27
CA TYR A 178 -8.10 -10.36 -9.77
C TYR A 178 -7.37 -9.70 -8.62
N THR A 179 -6.04 -9.68 -8.68
CA THR A 179 -5.21 -9.08 -7.61
C THR A 179 -4.23 -8.09 -8.19
N ILE A 180 -4.13 -6.91 -7.56
CA ILE A 180 -3.13 -5.89 -7.88
C ILE A 180 -2.37 -5.54 -6.61
N ASP A 181 -1.05 -5.73 -6.61
CA ASP A 181 -0.23 -5.17 -5.56
C ASP A 181 0.53 -3.91 -6.03
N VAL A 182 0.95 -3.13 -5.05
CA VAL A 182 1.79 -1.94 -5.30
C VAL A 182 3.22 -2.26 -4.93
N VAL A 183 4.18 -1.79 -5.71
CA VAL A 183 5.59 -1.81 -5.28
C VAL A 183 5.71 -1.02 -3.99
N CYS A 184 6.13 -1.70 -2.93
CA CYS A 184 6.05 -1.21 -1.57
C CYS A 184 7.44 -0.93 -1.01
N HIS A 185 7.67 0.31 -0.59
CA HIS A 185 8.89 0.72 0.12
C HIS A 185 8.94 0.19 1.57
N GLY A 186 7.78 -0.07 2.15
CA GLY A 186 7.51 -0.37 3.54
C GLY A 186 6.25 0.37 3.99
N VAL A 187 5.77 0.08 5.19
CA VAL A 187 4.61 0.76 5.76
C VAL A 187 5.01 1.54 7.00
N PRO A 188 4.73 2.86 7.07
CA PRO A 188 4.96 3.64 8.28
C PRO A 188 3.90 3.33 9.34
N SER A 189 4.27 3.60 10.59
CA SER A 189 3.41 3.36 11.75
C SER A 189 2.14 4.21 11.71
N PRO A 190 0.96 3.61 11.99
CA PRO A 190 -0.28 4.35 12.20
C PRO A 190 -0.19 5.36 13.37
N LYS A 191 0.55 5.05 14.45
CA LYS A 191 0.80 5.98 15.57
C LYS A 191 1.56 7.23 15.13
N VAL A 192 2.58 7.06 14.27
CA VAL A 192 3.34 8.20 13.70
C VAL A 192 2.47 9.05 12.78
N TYR A 193 1.57 8.41 12.03
CA TYR A 193 0.62 9.12 11.18
C TYR A 193 -0.42 9.89 12.02
N GLN A 194 -0.98 9.26 13.06
CA GLN A 194 -1.90 9.93 13.98
C GLN A 194 -1.25 11.15 14.61
N LYS A 195 -0.01 11.01 15.12
CA LYS A 195 0.74 12.15 15.66
C LYS A 195 0.87 13.29 14.64
N ARG A 196 1.05 12.97 13.35
CA ARG A 196 1.07 14.01 12.30
C ARG A 196 -0.26 14.71 12.15
N LEU A 197 -1.38 13.98 12.21
CA LEU A 197 -2.73 14.57 12.18
C LEU A 197 -2.95 15.50 13.39
N ASP A 198 -2.55 15.05 14.58
CA ASP A 198 -2.69 15.81 15.82
C ASP A 198 -1.88 17.11 15.76
N GLU A 199 -0.60 17.06 15.32
CA GLU A 199 0.24 18.25 15.13
C GLU A 199 -0.35 19.25 14.14
N VAL A 200 -0.94 18.76 13.02
CA VAL A 200 -1.58 19.63 12.02
C VAL A 200 -2.83 20.29 12.60
N THR A 201 -3.62 19.54 13.34
CA THR A 201 -4.83 20.02 14.01
C THR A 201 -4.48 21.09 15.07
N GLU A 202 -3.47 20.82 15.89
CA GLU A 202 -2.98 21.76 16.91
C GLU A 202 -2.45 23.06 16.29
N LEU A 203 -1.56 22.96 15.29
CA LEU A 203 -0.96 24.12 14.62
C LEU A 203 -1.98 25.01 13.91
N SER A 204 -3.07 24.44 13.44
CA SER A 204 -4.12 25.20 12.74
C SER A 204 -5.30 25.56 13.65
N SER A 205 -5.38 24.99 14.86
CA SER A 205 -6.55 25.05 15.74
C SER A 205 -7.85 24.67 15.01
N SER A 206 -7.78 23.69 14.10
CA SER A 206 -8.88 23.31 13.20
C SER A 206 -8.74 21.86 12.74
N THR A 207 -9.87 21.21 12.44
CA THR A 207 -9.92 19.80 12.05
C THR A 207 -9.36 19.56 10.65
N VAL A 208 -8.72 18.41 10.44
CA VAL A 208 -8.27 17.96 9.12
C VAL A 208 -9.49 17.57 8.29
N ILE A 209 -9.60 18.15 7.09
CA ILE A 209 -10.70 17.89 6.14
C ILE A 209 -10.21 17.21 4.85
N LYS A 210 -8.88 17.13 4.62
CA LYS A 210 -8.32 16.44 3.47
C LYS A 210 -6.88 16.03 3.73
N VAL A 211 -6.54 14.83 3.33
CA VAL A 211 -5.16 14.33 3.24
C VAL A 211 -4.88 13.87 1.81
N ASN A 212 -3.78 14.35 1.22
CA ASN A 212 -3.31 13.91 -0.08
C ASN A 212 -1.80 13.68 -0.04
N PHE A 213 -1.39 12.42 -0.10
CA PHE A 213 0.02 12.05 -0.11
C PHE A 213 0.70 12.19 -1.47
N ARG A 214 -0.05 12.51 -2.52
CA ARG A 214 0.46 12.56 -3.90
C ARG A 214 -0.13 13.72 -4.67
N ASP A 215 -0.10 14.93 -4.09
CA ASP A 215 -0.49 16.13 -4.81
C ASP A 215 0.52 16.47 -5.91
N LYS A 216 0.11 16.29 -7.15
CA LYS A 216 0.94 16.48 -8.34
C LYS A 216 0.89 17.90 -8.92
N THR A 217 0.32 18.87 -8.21
CA THR A 217 0.26 20.27 -8.67
C THR A 217 1.64 20.80 -9.09
N PRO A 218 2.75 20.54 -8.36
CA PRO A 218 4.09 20.97 -8.80
C PRO A 218 4.78 20.01 -9.77
N GLY A 219 4.11 18.97 -10.26
CA GLY A 219 4.62 17.90 -11.09
C GLY A 219 4.67 16.53 -10.37
N TRP A 220 4.58 15.45 -11.14
CA TRP A 220 4.60 14.09 -10.60
C TRP A 220 5.91 13.74 -9.89
N LYS A 221 7.06 14.19 -10.42
CA LYS A 221 8.36 13.91 -9.82
C LYS A 221 8.61 14.71 -8.54
N ARG A 222 7.92 15.84 -8.37
CA ARG A 222 8.09 16.79 -7.27
C ARG A 222 6.85 16.95 -6.41
N PHE A 223 5.99 15.92 -6.36
CA PHE A 223 4.72 15.98 -5.63
C PHE A 223 4.86 16.44 -4.17
N ASN A 224 3.79 17.07 -3.70
CA ASN A 224 3.62 17.45 -2.31
C ASN A 224 2.81 16.40 -1.52
N ILE A 225 3.01 16.44 -0.21
CA ILE A 225 2.07 15.89 0.76
C ILE A 225 1.25 17.03 1.32
N VAL A 226 -0.06 16.90 1.25
CA VAL A 226 -1.01 17.93 1.67
C VAL A 226 -1.84 17.40 2.82
N PHE A 227 -1.85 18.16 3.91
CA PHE A 227 -2.83 18.09 4.98
C PHE A 227 -3.60 19.41 4.96
N GLN A 228 -4.89 19.36 4.72
CA GLN A 228 -5.74 20.55 4.70
C GLN A 228 -6.71 20.50 5.88
N THR A 229 -6.77 21.59 6.62
CA THR A 229 -7.78 21.84 7.64
C THR A 229 -8.82 22.83 7.08
N GLU A 230 -9.85 23.15 7.83
CA GLU A 230 -10.89 24.12 7.39
C GLU A 230 -10.29 25.49 7.06
N ASN A 231 -9.24 25.91 7.76
CA ASN A 231 -8.68 27.25 7.69
C ASN A 231 -7.22 27.31 7.21
N HIS A 232 -6.55 26.16 6.99
CA HIS A 232 -5.15 26.14 6.59
C HIS A 232 -4.80 24.97 5.66
N ILE A 233 -3.79 25.15 4.79
CA ILE A 233 -3.24 24.11 3.90
C ILE A 233 -1.76 23.92 4.20
N PHE A 234 -1.39 22.78 4.73
CA PHE A 234 0.00 22.35 4.93
C PHE A 234 0.45 21.53 3.72
N ALA A 235 1.03 22.16 2.73
CA ALA A 235 1.59 21.50 1.55
C ALA A 235 3.11 21.48 1.63
N THR A 236 3.71 20.29 1.68
CA THR A 236 5.16 20.14 1.79
C THR A 236 5.70 19.17 0.76
N HIS A 237 6.81 19.53 0.13
CA HIS A 237 7.51 18.63 -0.78
C HIS A 237 7.86 17.29 -0.09
N LYS A 238 7.75 16.18 -0.80
CA LYS A 238 7.97 14.81 -0.29
C LYS A 238 9.26 14.60 0.52
N ARG A 239 10.30 15.39 0.28
CA ARG A 239 11.60 15.30 0.99
C ARG A 239 11.79 16.34 2.09
N ARG A 240 10.83 17.24 2.33
CA ARG A 240 10.92 18.32 3.32
C ARG A 240 10.03 18.13 4.52
N GLY A 241 8.83 17.57 4.33
CA GLY A 241 7.89 17.31 5.42
C GLY A 241 8.41 16.23 6.40
N PRO A 242 8.26 16.42 7.72
CA PRO A 242 8.86 15.53 8.72
C PRO A 242 8.35 14.10 8.59
N TYR A 243 7.06 13.89 8.37
CA TYR A 243 6.46 12.59 8.21
C TYR A 243 7.10 11.76 7.07
N MET A 244 7.19 12.36 5.89
CA MET A 244 7.76 11.66 4.74
C MET A 244 9.29 11.51 4.82
N ARG A 245 9.99 12.45 5.44
CA ARG A 245 11.44 12.30 5.69
C ARG A 245 11.71 11.09 6.57
N LEU A 246 10.98 10.94 7.67
CA LEU A 246 11.09 9.80 8.59
C LEU A 246 10.74 8.47 7.88
N PHE A 247 9.70 8.48 7.04
CA PHE A 247 9.30 7.31 6.29
C PHE A 247 10.33 6.92 5.21
N LEU A 248 10.73 7.86 4.34
CA LEU A 248 11.64 7.59 3.21
C LEU A 248 13.05 7.21 3.67
N ASN A 249 13.44 7.58 4.91
CA ASN A 249 14.69 7.17 5.53
C ASN A 249 14.53 5.95 6.46
N ASN A 250 13.41 5.23 6.37
CA ASN A 250 13.14 3.96 7.09
C ASN A 250 13.16 4.10 8.63
N VAL A 251 12.91 5.29 9.16
CA VAL A 251 12.88 5.55 10.60
C VAL A 251 11.57 5.05 11.22
N SER A 252 10.44 5.29 10.53
CA SER A 252 9.09 4.99 11.04
C SER A 252 8.44 3.74 10.45
N THR A 253 9.21 2.89 9.75
CA THR A 253 8.69 1.70 9.07
C THR A 253 8.54 0.50 9.98
N ARG A 254 7.60 -0.40 9.63
CA ARG A 254 7.37 -1.66 10.33
C ARG A 254 8.63 -2.54 10.32
N PRO A 255 8.96 -3.22 11.43
CA PRO A 255 10.16 -4.07 11.52
C PRO A 255 10.26 -5.12 10.40
N SER A 256 9.17 -5.81 10.08
CA SER A 256 9.14 -6.85 9.03
C SER A 256 9.40 -6.34 7.61
N CYS A 257 9.32 -5.04 7.36
CA CYS A 257 9.61 -4.48 6.05
C CYS A 257 11.10 -4.58 5.69
N SER A 258 12.00 -4.67 6.67
CA SER A 258 13.44 -4.82 6.44
C SER A 258 13.83 -6.19 5.90
N ASP A 259 13.02 -7.21 6.14
CA ASP A 259 13.19 -8.57 5.62
C ASP A 259 11.93 -9.07 4.89
N CYS A 260 11.36 -8.21 4.07
CA CYS A 260 10.10 -8.47 3.40
C CYS A 260 10.21 -9.67 2.44
N ALA A 261 9.40 -10.70 2.71
CA ALA A 261 9.37 -11.92 1.88
C ALA A 261 8.71 -11.70 0.50
N PHE A 262 8.05 -10.55 0.30
CA PHE A 262 7.23 -10.24 -0.88
C PHE A 262 7.78 -9.09 -1.74
N ASN A 263 8.98 -8.60 -1.45
CA ASN A 263 9.56 -7.50 -2.23
C ASN A 263 10.18 -7.99 -3.56
N ASN A 264 10.53 -7.03 -4.42
CA ASN A 264 11.17 -7.29 -5.71
C ASN A 264 10.31 -8.14 -6.66
N LYS A 265 10.82 -9.32 -7.05
CA LYS A 265 10.16 -10.27 -7.96
C LYS A 265 9.27 -11.30 -7.25
N HIS A 266 8.99 -11.11 -5.96
CA HIS A 266 8.26 -12.07 -5.14
C HIS A 266 6.77 -11.75 -5.01
N SER A 267 6.16 -11.11 -6.03
CA SER A 267 4.73 -10.82 -6.05
C SER A 267 3.90 -12.09 -6.22
N LEU A 268 2.77 -12.10 -5.51
CA LEU A 268 1.71 -13.10 -5.62
C LEU A 268 0.47 -12.55 -6.33
N ALA A 269 0.50 -11.29 -6.74
CA ALA A 269 -0.58 -10.62 -7.45
C ALA A 269 -0.56 -10.95 -8.94
N ASP A 270 -1.73 -10.82 -9.59
CA ASP A 270 -1.83 -10.95 -11.04
C ASP A 270 -1.10 -9.81 -11.76
N LEU A 271 -1.14 -8.61 -11.16
CA LEU A 271 -0.46 -7.41 -11.64
C LEU A 271 0.24 -6.70 -10.47
N THR A 272 1.46 -6.22 -10.71
CA THR A 272 2.16 -5.32 -9.79
C THR A 272 2.28 -3.94 -10.43
N ILE A 273 1.92 -2.89 -9.69
CA ILE A 273 1.99 -1.51 -10.19
C ILE A 273 2.95 -0.66 -9.38
N ALA A 274 3.63 0.26 -10.06
CA ALA A 274 4.58 1.19 -9.47
C ALA A 274 4.57 2.55 -10.19
N ASP A 275 5.21 3.54 -9.59
CA ASP A 275 5.73 4.67 -10.37
C ASP A 275 6.87 4.22 -11.27
N TYR A 276 6.89 4.61 -12.54
CA TYR A 276 8.01 4.35 -13.43
C TYR A 276 9.10 5.42 -13.23
N TRP A 277 9.75 5.42 -12.07
CA TRP A 277 10.87 6.32 -11.84
C TRP A 277 11.98 6.11 -12.86
N GLY A 278 12.54 7.19 -13.39
CA GLY A 278 13.57 7.13 -14.43
C GLY A 278 13.04 6.93 -15.85
N VAL A 279 11.72 6.93 -16.07
CA VAL A 279 11.16 6.84 -17.43
C VAL A 279 11.72 7.87 -18.39
N ASN A 280 12.02 9.09 -17.92
CA ASN A 280 12.68 10.15 -18.71
C ASN A 280 14.11 9.82 -19.14
N LYS A 281 14.77 8.85 -18.50
CA LYS A 281 16.12 8.40 -18.88
C LYS A 281 16.07 7.36 -20.00
N HIS A 282 15.04 6.51 -19.99
CA HIS A 282 14.87 5.44 -20.97
C HIS A 282 13.98 5.86 -22.15
N PHE A 283 12.96 6.66 -21.89
CA PHE A 283 11.95 7.07 -22.87
C PHE A 283 11.60 8.56 -22.67
N PRO A 284 12.49 9.48 -23.00
CA PRO A 284 12.31 10.92 -22.72
C PRO A 284 11.08 11.52 -23.38
N LEU A 285 10.67 11.06 -24.57
CA LEU A 285 9.46 11.52 -25.24
C LEU A 285 8.16 10.97 -24.65
N PHE A 286 8.24 9.92 -23.83
CA PHE A 286 7.09 9.33 -23.15
C PHE A 286 6.80 10.01 -21.81
N ASP A 287 7.77 10.72 -21.25
CA ASP A 287 7.66 11.41 -19.96
C ASP A 287 7.17 12.87 -20.15
N ASP A 288 6.08 13.20 -19.48
CA ASP A 288 5.47 14.54 -19.49
C ASP A 288 5.29 15.09 -18.07
N ASP A 289 5.93 14.50 -17.06
CA ASP A 289 5.85 14.82 -15.62
C ASP A 289 4.41 14.78 -15.02
N LYS A 290 3.45 14.13 -15.70
CA LYS A 290 2.08 13.92 -15.18
C LYS A 290 1.89 12.56 -14.50
N GLY A 291 2.88 11.67 -14.59
CA GLY A 291 2.92 10.32 -14.02
C GLY A 291 2.86 9.21 -15.07
N VAL A 292 3.72 8.23 -14.92
CA VAL A 292 3.76 6.99 -15.70
C VAL A 292 3.72 5.81 -14.75
N THR A 293 2.76 4.91 -14.92
CA THR A 293 2.69 3.65 -14.16
C THR A 293 3.60 2.61 -14.81
N LEU A 294 4.46 1.97 -14.04
CA LEU A 294 5.10 0.72 -14.40
C LEU A 294 4.15 -0.42 -14.00
N VAL A 295 3.82 -1.29 -14.93
CA VAL A 295 3.01 -2.49 -14.71
C VAL A 295 3.87 -3.72 -14.95
N LEU A 296 3.96 -4.59 -13.96
CA LEU A 296 4.50 -5.94 -14.10
C LEU A 296 3.30 -6.88 -14.25
N VAL A 297 3.24 -7.59 -15.35
CA VAL A 297 2.22 -8.61 -15.62
C VAL A 297 2.74 -9.95 -15.12
N ASN A 298 2.10 -10.55 -14.13
CA ASN A 298 2.62 -11.72 -13.44
C ASN A 298 1.83 -13.01 -13.76
N THR A 299 0.63 -12.90 -14.31
CA THR A 299 -0.20 -14.06 -14.69
C THR A 299 -0.94 -13.80 -16.00
N GLU A 300 -1.39 -14.87 -16.66
CA GLU A 300 -2.26 -14.78 -17.87
C GLU A 300 -3.56 -14.02 -17.56
N LYS A 301 -4.12 -14.20 -16.37
CA LYS A 301 -5.30 -13.48 -15.90
C LYS A 301 -5.03 -11.98 -15.78
N GLY A 302 -3.86 -11.62 -15.25
CA GLY A 302 -3.36 -10.24 -15.23
C GLY A 302 -3.16 -9.68 -16.63
N ALA A 303 -2.61 -10.48 -17.56
CA ALA A 303 -2.45 -10.09 -18.96
C ALA A 303 -3.81 -9.79 -19.62
N GLY A 304 -4.84 -10.62 -19.35
CA GLY A 304 -6.20 -10.37 -19.82
C GLY A 304 -6.77 -9.05 -19.29
N LEU A 305 -6.65 -8.78 -17.99
CA LEU A 305 -7.11 -7.50 -17.41
C LEU A 305 -6.33 -6.29 -17.97
N PHE A 306 -5.02 -6.43 -18.21
CA PHE A 306 -4.24 -5.38 -18.86
C PHE A 306 -4.71 -5.13 -20.29
N ALA A 307 -4.96 -6.19 -21.06
CA ALA A 307 -5.46 -6.11 -22.44
C ALA A 307 -6.83 -5.39 -22.52
N ASP A 308 -7.74 -5.64 -21.58
CA ASP A 308 -9.03 -4.93 -21.47
C ASP A 308 -8.85 -3.40 -21.30
N CYS A 309 -7.74 -2.98 -20.73
CA CYS A 309 -7.42 -1.56 -20.49
C CYS A 309 -6.65 -0.91 -21.64
N GLN A 310 -6.03 -1.68 -22.52
CA GLN A 310 -4.98 -1.23 -23.44
C GLN A 310 -5.45 -0.13 -24.41
N SER A 311 -6.69 -0.18 -24.89
CA SER A 311 -7.23 0.84 -25.79
C SER A 311 -7.30 2.26 -25.20
N GLU A 312 -7.37 2.35 -23.87
CA GLU A 312 -7.46 3.61 -23.11
C GLU A 312 -6.11 4.03 -22.50
N LEU A 313 -5.05 3.30 -22.84
CA LEU A 313 -3.68 3.58 -22.40
C LEU A 313 -2.78 3.98 -23.56
N GLU A 314 -1.84 4.88 -23.27
CA GLU A 314 -0.59 4.98 -24.02
C GLU A 314 0.42 4.07 -23.33
N CYS A 315 1.03 3.16 -24.10
CA CYS A 315 1.91 2.13 -23.58
C CYS A 315 3.32 2.22 -24.17
N GLN A 316 4.31 1.90 -23.36
CA GLN A 316 5.71 1.76 -23.73
C GLN A 316 6.24 0.44 -23.20
N GLN A 317 6.58 -0.49 -24.08
CA GLN A 317 7.22 -1.74 -23.67
C GLN A 317 8.60 -1.48 -23.06
N THR A 318 8.91 -2.21 -22.01
CA THR A 318 10.20 -2.13 -21.32
C THR A 318 10.58 -3.51 -20.75
N ASP A 319 11.63 -3.56 -19.95
CA ASP A 319 12.06 -4.76 -19.24
C ASP A 319 12.19 -4.46 -17.73
N PHE A 320 12.32 -5.53 -16.94
CA PHE A 320 12.43 -5.41 -15.50
C PHE A 320 13.65 -4.60 -15.05
N LYS A 321 14.80 -4.75 -15.74
CA LYS A 321 16.04 -4.05 -15.39
C LYS A 321 15.85 -2.53 -15.49
N ARG A 322 15.27 -2.04 -16.61
CA ARG A 322 14.98 -0.62 -16.81
C ARG A 322 13.89 -0.12 -15.86
N GLY A 323 12.83 -0.91 -15.68
CA GLY A 323 11.72 -0.58 -14.76
C GLY A 323 12.15 -0.46 -13.30
N ALA A 324 13.13 -1.27 -12.88
CA ALA A 324 13.63 -1.32 -11.50
C ALA A 324 14.79 -0.36 -11.21
N GLU A 325 15.52 0.10 -12.22
CA GLU A 325 16.79 0.84 -12.06
C GLU A 325 16.68 2.04 -11.13
N TYR A 326 15.63 2.84 -11.28
CA TYR A 326 15.40 4.03 -10.45
C TYR A 326 14.32 3.81 -9.37
N ASN A 327 13.88 2.58 -9.18
CA ASN A 327 12.92 2.20 -8.15
C ASN A 327 13.59 1.32 -7.08
N ALA A 328 14.07 1.96 -6.02
CA ALA A 328 14.80 1.27 -4.96
C ALA A 328 13.99 0.11 -4.34
N ALA A 329 12.67 0.23 -4.26
CA ALA A 329 11.81 -0.82 -3.70
C ALA A 329 11.72 -2.08 -4.59
N LEU A 330 12.09 -2.00 -5.88
CA LEU A 330 12.22 -3.15 -6.79
C LEU A 330 13.64 -3.72 -6.86
N SER A 331 14.64 -2.95 -6.45
CA SER A 331 16.06 -3.30 -6.70
C SER A 331 16.87 -3.53 -5.42
N LYS A 332 16.39 -3.05 -4.29
CA LYS A 332 17.13 -3.08 -3.02
C LYS A 332 16.25 -3.55 -1.86
N LYS A 333 16.87 -4.27 -0.93
CA LYS A 333 16.27 -4.57 0.36
C LYS A 333 16.25 -3.30 1.21
N MET A 334 15.17 -3.06 1.92
CA MET A 334 15.07 -1.94 2.85
C MET A 334 15.94 -2.19 4.08
N THR A 335 16.73 -1.20 4.48
CA THR A 335 17.52 -1.24 5.70
C THR A 335 16.92 -0.28 6.73
N PRO A 336 16.57 -0.74 7.93
CA PRO A 336 16.08 0.14 8.99
C PRO A 336 17.12 1.23 9.33
N HIS A 337 16.64 2.41 9.67
CA HIS A 337 17.52 3.48 10.13
C HIS A 337 18.14 3.12 11.49
N PRO A 338 19.44 3.36 11.73
CA PRO A 338 20.07 3.04 13.02
C PRO A 338 19.38 3.69 14.24
N SER A 339 18.87 4.91 14.08
CA SER A 339 18.15 5.64 15.13
C SER A 339 16.67 5.28 15.25
N ARG A 340 16.19 4.20 14.59
CA ARG A 340 14.78 3.81 14.65
C ARG A 340 14.29 3.55 16.07
N GLN A 341 15.09 2.89 16.89
CA GLN A 341 14.74 2.59 18.28
C GLN A 341 14.64 3.89 19.11
N LEU A 342 15.62 4.80 18.97
CA LEU A 342 15.57 6.11 19.61
C LEU A 342 14.34 6.92 19.18
N PHE A 343 13.99 6.89 17.89
CA PHE A 343 12.83 7.59 17.38
C PHE A 343 11.54 7.15 18.08
N PHE A 344 11.28 5.85 18.21
CA PHE A 344 10.05 5.37 18.84
C PHE A 344 10.06 5.60 20.36
N ALA A 345 11.23 5.57 21.03
CA ALA A 345 11.35 5.91 22.45
C ALA A 345 11.01 7.39 22.74
N GLU A 346 11.34 8.28 21.82
CA GLU A 346 11.11 9.73 21.96
C GLU A 346 9.81 10.23 21.29
N LEU A 347 9.07 9.34 20.61
CA LEU A 347 7.92 9.70 19.77
C LEU A 347 6.84 10.45 20.57
N ASP A 348 6.58 10.05 21.80
CA ASP A 348 5.53 10.65 22.62
C ASP A 348 5.98 11.97 23.30
N HIS A 349 7.28 12.26 23.30
CA HIS A 349 7.90 13.40 24.01
C HIS A 349 8.29 14.56 23.09
N LYS A 350 8.50 14.32 21.80
CA LYS A 350 8.99 15.33 20.84
C LYS A 350 8.07 15.42 19.62
N SER A 351 8.03 16.59 18.97
CA SER A 351 7.35 16.75 17.69
C SER A 351 8.06 15.96 16.58
N LEU A 352 7.31 15.57 15.52
CA LEU A 352 7.91 14.91 14.36
C LEU A 352 8.96 15.78 13.68
N SER A 353 8.79 17.11 13.69
CA SER A 353 9.77 18.03 13.13
C SER A 353 11.06 18.03 13.93
N ALA A 354 10.99 18.04 15.27
CA ALA A 354 12.16 17.95 16.13
C ALA A 354 12.90 16.62 15.93
N LEU A 355 12.18 15.50 15.96
CA LEU A 355 12.75 14.17 15.74
C LEU A 355 13.37 14.00 14.34
N ALA A 356 12.70 14.51 13.29
CA ALA A 356 13.24 14.45 11.95
C ALA A 356 14.53 15.25 11.79
N ASN A 357 14.64 16.40 12.45
CA ASN A 357 15.85 17.23 12.42
C ASN A 357 16.99 16.65 13.28
N GLU A 358 16.67 16.08 14.43
CA GLU A 358 17.65 15.41 15.29
C GLU A 358 18.28 14.18 14.63
N ILE A 359 17.44 13.35 13.96
CA ILE A 359 17.86 12.07 13.38
C ILE A 359 18.45 12.24 11.98
N LEU A 360 17.90 13.14 11.17
CA LEU A 360 18.20 13.24 9.73
C LEU A 360 18.88 14.58 9.35
N GLY A 361 19.17 15.43 10.32
CA GLY A 361 19.60 16.80 10.07
C GLY A 361 18.44 17.72 9.63
N THR A 362 18.69 19.01 9.55
CA THR A 362 17.71 19.99 9.04
C THR A 362 17.45 19.75 7.54
N ALA A 363 16.20 19.90 7.10
CA ALA A 363 15.89 19.82 5.68
C ALA A 363 16.59 20.96 4.93
N GLU A 364 17.38 20.63 3.92
CA GLU A 364 17.97 21.63 3.02
C GLU A 364 16.86 22.44 2.32
N ASN A 365 17.08 23.74 2.18
CA ASN A 365 16.15 24.69 1.55
C ASN A 365 15.94 24.42 0.05
#